data_9f4d91d0e2e049ae8318491e63992c0f
#
_entry.id   9f4d91d0e2e049ae8318491e63992c0f
#
_cell.length_a   1.000
_cell.length_b   1.000
_cell.length_c   1.000
_cell.angle_alpha   90.00
_cell.angle_beta   90.00
_cell.angle_gamma   90.00
#
_symmetry.space_group_name_H-M   'P 1'
#
loop_
_entity.id
_entity.type
_entity.pdbx_description
1 polymer ?
#
loop_
_entity_poly.entity_id
_entity_poly.type
_entity_poly.pdbx_seq_one_letter_code
_entity_poly.pdbx_strand_id
1 'polypeptide(L)'
;MRGLTLFAAGLGACLLSPGNTSADEVEDFFRGRTVNLVVGHEVGTGFDVYTRALARHYGRFIPGKPNVAVQNMQGASGMSAANWLYNIAPKDGTVIATYTHSVVFEPLIGDASAKFDPLKFSWIGNLDESTQTCVVSPAAGLASFDDLLRKETLFGGSGAGTAGPLSQTPTALRNLLGAKIKLVQGYRGSFDIKLAIERGEVHGLCGLPITTARTEWKDMLDNGRLKFLVQLGRKKHPYLADVPHVYDYARNEEDRLVYDVIFGTQGLGRPYMAPPGVPAARVAALRKAMLDAATDPTFRAEAKAAQIDLSPLSGEEVQALLARVYATPAVAIERAKKAIRPN
;
A
#
# COMPACT_ATOMS: atom_id res chain seq x y z
N MET A 1 59.41 65.19 -26.76
CA MET A 1 59.24 63.77 -27.06
C MET A 1 58.54 63.15 -25.84
N ARG A 2 57.26 62.80 -25.98
CA ARG A 2 56.39 62.35 -24.87
C ARG A 2 56.31 60.81 -24.92
N GLY A 3 56.79 60.16 -23.88
CA GLY A 3 56.69 58.71 -23.71
C GLY A 3 55.31 58.34 -23.20
N LEU A 4 54.66 57.44 -23.89
CA LEU A 4 53.32 56.87 -23.55
C LEU A 4 53.54 55.52 -22.85
N THR A 5 53.19 55.45 -21.58
CA THR A 5 53.26 54.23 -20.78
C THR A 5 51.89 53.54 -20.85
N LEU A 6 51.79 52.31 -21.48
CA LEU A 6 50.60 51.45 -21.47
C LEU A 6 50.54 50.67 -20.15
N PHE A 7 49.45 50.86 -19.42
CA PHE A 7 49.04 50.00 -18.29
C PHE A 7 48.20 48.84 -18.85
N ALA A 8 48.70 47.62 -18.73
CA ALA A 8 47.87 46.36 -19.03
C ALA A 8 47.12 45.96 -17.76
N ALA A 9 45.81 46.14 -17.77
CA ALA A 9 44.91 45.63 -16.75
C ALA A 9 44.60 44.16 -17.03
N GLY A 10 45.13 43.25 -16.20
CA GLY A 10 44.82 41.85 -16.24
C GLY A 10 43.43 41.59 -15.62
N LEU A 11 42.44 41.18 -16.44
CA LEU A 11 41.12 40.70 -15.97
C LEU A 11 41.29 39.27 -15.53
N GLY A 12 41.34 39.02 -14.21
CA GLY A 12 41.23 37.69 -13.63
C GLY A 12 39.79 37.19 -13.70
N ALA A 13 39.49 36.28 -14.63
CA ALA A 13 38.22 35.59 -14.69
C ALA A 13 38.19 34.55 -13.57
N CYS A 14 37.47 34.84 -12.47
CA CYS A 14 37.04 33.82 -11.51
C CYS A 14 36.04 32.90 -12.16
N LEU A 15 36.49 31.72 -12.56
CA LEU A 15 35.60 30.60 -12.92
C LEU A 15 34.91 30.11 -11.66
N LEU A 16 33.71 30.62 -11.39
CA LEU A 16 32.77 30.04 -10.45
C LEU A 16 32.26 28.76 -11.08
N SER A 17 32.85 27.61 -10.70
CA SER A 17 32.26 26.31 -10.96
C SER A 17 30.90 26.23 -10.24
N PRO A 18 29.80 25.92 -10.90
CA PRO A 18 28.56 25.62 -10.20
C PRO A 18 28.76 24.29 -9.47
N GLY A 19 29.13 24.36 -8.21
CA GLY A 19 29.20 23.19 -7.35
C GLY A 19 27.85 22.54 -7.23
N ASN A 20 27.80 21.23 -7.18
CA ASN A 20 26.63 20.38 -6.87
C ASN A 20 26.21 20.59 -5.40
N THR A 21 25.81 21.79 -5.02
CA THR A 21 25.49 22.18 -3.64
C THR A 21 24.31 21.39 -3.04
N SER A 22 23.37 20.94 -3.86
CA SER A 22 22.16 20.26 -3.39
C SER A 22 22.39 18.80 -2.96
N ALA A 23 23.29 18.07 -3.60
CA ALA A 23 23.57 16.67 -3.25
C ALA A 23 24.40 16.59 -1.96
N ASP A 24 25.40 17.47 -1.83
CA ASP A 24 26.27 17.57 -0.65
C ASP A 24 25.48 17.98 0.60
N GLU A 25 24.54 18.93 0.46
CA GLU A 25 23.65 19.34 1.56
C GLU A 25 22.75 18.21 2.07
N VAL A 26 22.26 17.33 1.18
CA VAL A 26 21.44 16.17 1.56
C VAL A 26 22.29 15.13 2.28
N GLU A 27 23.49 14.85 1.78
CA GLU A 27 24.42 13.93 2.41
C GLU A 27 24.84 14.40 3.81
N ASP A 28 25.24 15.67 3.94
CA ASP A 28 25.63 16.29 5.22
C ASP A 28 24.46 16.30 6.21
N PHE A 29 23.23 16.52 5.71
CA PHE A 29 22.06 16.48 6.57
C PHE A 29 21.84 15.09 7.17
N PHE A 30 21.92 14.01 6.39
CA PHE A 30 21.65 12.67 6.89
C PHE A 30 22.82 12.03 7.63
N ARG A 31 24.06 12.50 7.43
CA ARG A 31 25.25 11.95 8.08
C ARG A 31 25.14 12.00 9.61
N GLY A 32 25.31 10.82 10.25
CA GLY A 32 25.22 10.67 11.70
C GLY A 32 23.82 10.81 12.30
N ARG A 33 22.78 10.99 11.48
CA ARG A 33 21.37 11.02 11.93
C ARG A 33 20.73 9.65 11.93
N THR A 34 19.52 9.59 12.45
CA THR A 34 18.65 8.43 12.37
C THR A 34 17.38 8.77 11.58
N VAL A 35 17.04 7.95 10.60
CA VAL A 35 15.76 7.98 9.92
C VAL A 35 14.82 6.99 10.64
N ASN A 36 13.70 7.48 11.12
CA ASN A 36 12.70 6.69 11.84
C ASN A 36 11.61 6.23 10.89
N LEU A 37 11.42 4.92 10.77
CA LEU A 37 10.32 4.30 10.06
C LEU A 37 9.20 3.99 11.07
N VAL A 38 8.11 4.75 11.03
CA VAL A 38 6.98 4.61 11.94
C VAL A 38 5.94 3.68 11.33
N VAL A 39 5.65 2.58 12.01
CA VAL A 39 4.65 1.58 11.60
C VAL A 39 3.36 1.79 12.34
N GLY A 40 2.26 2.08 11.64
CA GLY A 40 0.93 2.33 12.20
C GLY A 40 0.23 1.07 12.75
N HIS A 41 0.96 -0.01 12.95
CA HIS A 41 0.46 -1.32 13.38
C HIS A 41 1.31 -1.94 14.49
N GLU A 42 0.81 -3.04 15.04
CA GLU A 42 1.52 -3.82 16.07
C GLU A 42 2.76 -4.51 15.50
N VAL A 43 3.67 -4.84 16.42
CA VAL A 43 4.87 -5.65 16.12
C VAL A 43 4.45 -7.03 15.60
N GLY A 44 5.16 -7.54 14.58
CA GLY A 44 4.90 -8.84 13.98
C GLY A 44 3.82 -8.87 12.92
N THR A 45 3.11 -7.75 12.69
CA THR A 45 2.19 -7.63 11.55
C THR A 45 2.95 -7.55 10.22
N GLY A 46 2.28 -7.82 9.10
CA GLY A 46 2.90 -7.71 7.78
C GLY A 46 3.54 -6.33 7.53
N PHE A 47 2.96 -5.24 8.02
CA PHE A 47 3.56 -3.90 7.94
C PHE A 47 4.87 -3.80 8.72
N ASP A 48 4.92 -4.36 9.92
CA ASP A 48 6.13 -4.38 10.75
C ASP A 48 7.23 -5.26 10.13
N VAL A 49 6.88 -6.45 9.65
CA VAL A 49 7.82 -7.38 8.99
C VAL A 49 8.46 -6.75 7.77
N TYR A 50 7.66 -6.17 6.85
CA TYR A 50 8.16 -5.47 5.67
C TYR A 50 9.06 -4.29 6.03
N THR A 51 8.66 -3.51 7.03
CA THR A 51 9.42 -2.31 7.43
C THR A 51 10.74 -2.68 8.09
N ARG A 52 10.79 -3.73 8.93
CA ARG A 52 12.04 -4.20 9.51
C ARG A 52 12.97 -4.81 8.47
N ALA A 53 12.43 -5.51 7.49
CA ALA A 53 13.21 -6.00 6.36
C ALA A 53 13.80 -4.84 5.55
N LEU A 54 13.01 -3.83 5.19
CA LEU A 54 13.49 -2.62 4.52
C LEU A 54 14.56 -1.90 5.36
N ALA A 55 14.33 -1.72 6.65
CA ALA A 55 15.21 -0.94 7.53
C ALA A 55 16.66 -1.46 7.55
N ARG A 56 16.86 -2.79 7.44
CA ARG A 56 18.21 -3.38 7.38
C ARG A 56 19.01 -2.99 6.14
N HIS A 57 18.32 -2.55 5.09
CA HIS A 57 18.95 -2.24 3.80
C HIS A 57 18.87 -0.75 3.44
N TYR A 58 17.82 -0.06 3.85
CA TYR A 58 17.46 1.28 3.37
C TYR A 58 18.52 2.33 3.62
N GLY A 59 19.10 2.36 4.84
CA GLY A 59 20.06 3.39 5.24
C GLY A 59 21.31 3.47 4.34
N ARG A 60 21.75 2.33 3.78
CA ARG A 60 22.94 2.31 2.91
C ARG A 60 22.76 3.02 1.57
N PHE A 61 21.51 3.21 1.13
CA PHE A 61 21.16 3.89 -0.11
C PHE A 61 20.82 5.36 0.09
N ILE A 62 20.56 5.81 1.32
CA ILE A 62 20.36 7.23 1.63
C ILE A 62 21.72 7.94 1.64
N PRO A 63 21.89 9.08 0.93
CA PRO A 63 23.11 9.89 1.06
C PRO A 63 23.44 10.17 2.54
N GLY A 64 24.71 10.11 2.91
CA GLY A 64 25.13 10.24 4.31
C GLY A 64 24.97 8.97 5.16
N LYS A 65 24.36 7.93 4.62
CA LYS A 65 24.19 6.59 5.24
C LYS A 65 23.72 6.65 6.69
N PRO A 66 22.56 7.27 6.97
CA PRO A 66 22.02 7.38 8.32
C PRO A 66 21.69 6.00 8.91
N ASN A 67 21.59 5.94 10.23
CA ASN A 67 20.94 4.81 10.88
C ASN A 67 19.45 4.78 10.55
N VAL A 68 18.85 3.59 10.51
CA VAL A 68 17.41 3.43 10.33
C VAL A 68 16.83 2.69 11.53
N ALA A 69 15.86 3.29 12.18
CA ALA A 69 15.15 2.72 13.33
C ALA A 69 13.68 2.50 12.99
N VAL A 70 13.10 1.41 13.52
CA VAL A 70 11.68 1.10 13.34
C VAL A 70 10.95 1.32 14.66
N GLN A 71 9.85 2.07 14.62
CA GLN A 71 8.99 2.36 15.77
C GLN A 71 7.55 2.01 15.44
N ASN A 72 6.84 1.37 16.35
CA ASN A 72 5.43 1.06 16.18
C ASN A 72 4.56 2.11 16.87
N MET A 73 3.59 2.66 16.15
CA MET A 73 2.59 3.61 16.62
C MET A 73 1.21 3.08 16.25
N GLN A 74 0.74 2.10 16.98
CA GLN A 74 -0.55 1.47 16.75
C GLN A 74 -1.72 2.38 17.12
N GLY A 75 -2.86 2.16 16.53
CA GLY A 75 -4.12 2.83 16.87
C GLY A 75 -5.02 3.05 15.63
N ALA A 76 -6.28 2.64 15.76
CA ALA A 76 -7.31 2.78 14.74
C ALA A 76 -6.83 2.39 13.32
N SER A 77 -6.24 1.19 13.19
CA SER A 77 -5.68 0.64 11.93
C SER A 77 -4.64 1.53 11.25
N GLY A 78 -3.94 2.38 12.01
CA GLY A 78 -2.94 3.33 11.51
C GLY A 78 -3.40 4.78 11.40
N MET A 79 -4.68 5.10 11.70
CA MET A 79 -5.21 6.46 11.70
C MET A 79 -4.44 7.37 12.67
N SER A 80 -4.08 6.85 13.85
CA SER A 80 -3.27 7.59 14.83
C SER A 80 -1.91 8.01 14.25
N ALA A 81 -1.22 7.07 13.60
CA ALA A 81 0.06 7.34 12.94
C ALA A 81 -0.07 8.34 11.78
N ALA A 82 -1.14 8.23 10.99
CA ALA A 82 -1.41 9.14 9.87
C ALA A 82 -1.63 10.58 10.35
N ASN A 83 -2.50 10.76 11.35
CA ASN A 83 -2.76 12.07 11.95
C ASN A 83 -1.51 12.68 12.59
N TRP A 84 -0.74 11.87 13.33
CA TRP A 84 0.52 12.30 13.92
C TRP A 84 1.55 12.71 12.87
N LEU A 85 1.73 11.87 11.83
CA LEU A 85 2.69 12.16 10.75
C LEU A 85 2.38 13.48 10.07
N TYR A 86 1.11 13.74 9.78
CA TYR A 86 0.70 14.94 9.06
C TYR A 86 0.86 16.23 9.88
N ASN A 87 0.46 16.18 11.16
CA ASN A 87 0.28 17.38 11.97
C ASN A 87 1.46 17.66 12.91
N ILE A 88 2.20 16.62 13.37
CA ILE A 88 3.13 16.71 14.50
C ILE A 88 4.56 16.32 14.12
N ALA A 89 4.75 15.29 13.27
CA ALA A 89 6.07 14.75 12.96
C ALA A 89 7.03 15.81 12.39
N PRO A 90 8.36 15.69 12.66
CA PRO A 90 9.38 16.55 12.06
C PRO A 90 9.29 16.54 10.53
N LYS A 91 9.31 17.74 9.93
CA LYS A 91 9.18 17.94 8.47
C LYS A 91 10.55 18.09 7.79
N ASP A 92 11.53 17.37 8.27
CA ASP A 92 12.93 17.50 7.83
C ASP A 92 13.44 16.30 7.00
N GLY A 93 12.65 15.23 6.89
CA GLY A 93 12.99 13.99 6.19
C GLY A 93 13.52 12.87 7.10
N THR A 94 13.62 13.10 8.41
CA THR A 94 14.07 12.07 9.37
C THR A 94 12.95 11.12 9.80
N VAL A 95 11.71 11.34 9.35
CA VAL A 95 10.54 10.50 9.68
C VAL A 95 9.80 10.09 8.43
N ILE A 96 9.56 8.79 8.31
CA ILE A 96 8.74 8.17 7.27
C ILE A 96 7.77 7.23 7.97
N ALA A 97 6.49 7.23 7.58
CA ALA A 97 5.52 6.30 8.14
C ALA A 97 4.97 5.33 7.08
N THR A 98 4.46 4.22 7.58
CA THR A 98 3.66 3.25 6.81
C THR A 98 2.45 2.82 7.62
N TYR A 99 1.32 2.71 6.97
CA TYR A 99 0.06 2.24 7.55
C TYR A 99 -0.88 1.71 6.46
N THR A 100 -1.98 1.10 6.86
CA THR A 100 -2.95 0.50 5.93
C THR A 100 -3.41 1.50 4.87
N HIS A 101 -3.40 1.08 3.61
CA HIS A 101 -3.86 1.89 2.49
C HIS A 101 -5.31 2.41 2.69
N SER A 102 -6.19 1.66 3.35
CA SER A 102 -7.56 2.12 3.63
C SER A 102 -7.59 3.47 4.34
N VAL A 103 -6.68 3.71 5.30
CA VAL A 103 -6.58 4.98 6.03
C VAL A 103 -6.35 6.17 5.08
N VAL A 104 -5.61 5.96 3.99
CA VAL A 104 -5.35 6.99 2.98
C VAL A 104 -6.64 7.44 2.28
N PHE A 105 -7.66 6.60 2.25
CA PHE A 105 -8.93 6.85 1.57
C PHE A 105 -10.07 7.25 2.52
N GLU A 106 -9.85 7.19 3.84
CA GLU A 106 -10.86 7.62 4.82
C GLU A 106 -11.33 9.09 4.61
N PRO A 107 -10.44 10.07 4.29
CA PRO A 107 -10.92 11.41 3.94
C PRO A 107 -11.84 11.44 2.71
N LEU A 108 -11.60 10.60 1.71
CA LEU A 108 -12.41 10.52 0.50
C LEU A 108 -13.82 10.03 0.78
N ILE A 109 -13.96 9.11 1.73
CA ILE A 109 -15.27 8.58 2.15
C ILE A 109 -15.92 9.40 3.28
N GLY A 110 -15.25 10.47 3.73
CA GLY A 110 -15.80 11.45 4.68
C GLY A 110 -15.67 11.04 6.15
N ASP A 111 -14.66 10.24 6.50
CA ASP A 111 -14.36 9.94 7.90
C ASP A 111 -13.80 11.17 8.61
N ALA A 112 -14.57 11.68 9.58
CA ALA A 112 -14.21 12.86 10.36
C ALA A 112 -13.00 12.63 11.30
N SER A 113 -12.56 11.39 11.53
CA SER A 113 -11.38 11.08 12.33
C SER A 113 -10.07 11.31 11.56
N ALA A 114 -10.10 11.35 10.23
CA ALA A 114 -8.97 11.65 9.38
C ALA A 114 -8.69 13.17 9.36
N LYS A 115 -7.61 13.57 10.03
CA LYS A 115 -7.19 14.98 10.16
C LYS A 115 -5.97 15.29 9.26
N PHE A 116 -5.96 14.77 8.05
CA PHE A 116 -4.89 14.92 7.08
C PHE A 116 -5.44 14.98 5.65
N ASP A 117 -4.64 15.52 4.75
CA ASP A 117 -4.87 15.52 3.31
C ASP A 117 -3.85 14.57 2.66
N PRO A 118 -4.26 13.40 2.14
CA PRO A 118 -3.33 12.41 1.57
C PRO A 118 -2.56 12.93 0.35
N LEU A 119 -3.10 13.90 -0.36
CA LEU A 119 -2.43 14.49 -1.53
C LEU A 119 -1.26 15.39 -1.15
N LYS A 120 -1.16 15.80 0.13
CA LYS A 120 -0.08 16.66 0.63
C LYS A 120 1.07 15.92 1.28
N PHE A 121 0.94 14.62 1.56
CA PHE A 121 2.07 13.83 2.02
C PHE A 121 3.19 13.78 0.97
N SER A 122 4.44 13.75 1.43
CA SER A 122 5.57 13.42 0.58
C SER A 122 5.66 11.90 0.42
N TRP A 123 5.02 11.36 -0.60
CA TRP A 123 5.04 9.93 -0.88
C TRP A 123 6.44 9.46 -1.27
N ILE A 124 6.98 8.51 -0.53
CA ILE A 124 8.35 7.99 -0.74
C ILE A 124 8.33 6.80 -1.69
N GLY A 125 7.34 5.94 -1.57
CA GLY A 125 7.14 4.79 -2.44
C GLY A 125 6.19 3.79 -1.84
N ASN A 126 6.13 2.63 -2.48
CA ASN A 126 5.36 1.48 -2.03
C ASN A 126 6.19 0.23 -2.29
N LEU A 127 6.30 -0.70 -1.34
CA LEU A 127 7.11 -1.91 -1.52
C LEU A 127 6.36 -3.04 -2.20
N ASP A 128 5.03 -3.07 -2.08
CA ASP A 128 4.23 -4.15 -2.60
C ASP A 128 2.85 -3.67 -3.05
N GLU A 129 2.43 -4.12 -4.23
CA GLU A 129 1.05 -3.99 -4.70
C GLU A 129 0.27 -5.20 -4.18
N SER A 130 -0.54 -5.02 -3.15
CA SER A 130 -1.36 -6.09 -2.60
C SER A 130 -2.45 -6.50 -3.59
N THR A 131 -2.61 -7.80 -3.76
CA THR A 131 -3.79 -8.39 -4.42
C THR A 131 -4.55 -9.18 -3.39
N GLN A 132 -5.84 -8.90 -3.26
CA GLN A 132 -6.74 -9.72 -2.46
C GLN A 132 -7.42 -10.77 -3.35
N THR A 133 -7.97 -11.79 -2.71
CA THR A 133 -8.64 -12.89 -3.39
C THR A 133 -9.92 -13.27 -2.68
N CYS A 134 -10.83 -13.93 -3.41
CA CYS A 134 -11.84 -14.77 -2.81
C CYS A 134 -11.43 -16.22 -2.97
N VAL A 135 -11.47 -16.97 -1.89
CA VAL A 135 -11.23 -18.42 -1.86
C VAL A 135 -12.48 -19.15 -1.40
N VAL A 136 -12.68 -20.38 -1.89
CA VAL A 136 -13.85 -21.20 -1.56
C VAL A 136 -13.47 -22.67 -1.46
N SER A 137 -14.12 -23.39 -0.54
CA SER A 137 -14.00 -24.84 -0.43
C SER A 137 -14.86 -25.54 -1.48
N PRO A 138 -14.51 -26.76 -1.91
CA PRO A 138 -15.31 -27.58 -2.83
C PRO A 138 -16.74 -27.84 -2.32
N ALA A 139 -16.95 -27.85 -1.00
CA ALA A 139 -18.26 -28.00 -0.38
C ALA A 139 -19.28 -26.93 -0.80
N ALA A 140 -18.79 -25.76 -1.24
CA ALA A 140 -19.64 -24.72 -1.81
C ALA A 140 -20.32 -25.16 -3.12
N GLY A 141 -19.72 -26.11 -3.84
CA GLY A 141 -20.24 -26.59 -5.14
C GLY A 141 -20.21 -25.46 -6.19
N LEU A 142 -19.24 -24.56 -6.13
CA LEU A 142 -18.99 -23.51 -7.13
C LEU A 142 -17.84 -23.96 -8.04
N ALA A 143 -18.00 -23.89 -9.37
CA ALA A 143 -16.92 -24.12 -10.32
C ALA A 143 -16.15 -22.83 -10.62
N SER A 144 -16.82 -21.70 -10.65
CA SER A 144 -16.30 -20.38 -11.05
C SER A 144 -16.85 -19.25 -10.17
N PHE A 145 -16.38 -18.04 -10.39
CA PHE A 145 -16.97 -16.84 -9.79
C PHE A 145 -18.38 -16.58 -10.34
N ASP A 146 -18.66 -16.94 -11.59
CA ASP A 146 -19.99 -16.79 -12.18
C ASP A 146 -21.06 -17.64 -11.47
N ASP A 147 -20.68 -18.78 -10.91
CA ASP A 147 -21.60 -19.57 -10.09
C ASP A 147 -21.97 -18.84 -8.80
N LEU A 148 -21.05 -18.06 -8.22
CA LEU A 148 -21.32 -17.23 -7.05
C LEU A 148 -22.32 -16.10 -7.35
N LEU A 149 -22.47 -15.69 -8.60
CA LEU A 149 -23.51 -14.73 -9.01
C LEU A 149 -24.91 -15.35 -9.02
N ARG A 150 -25.02 -16.70 -8.98
CA ARG A 150 -26.27 -17.45 -9.11
C ARG A 150 -26.63 -18.24 -7.86
N LYS A 151 -25.65 -18.79 -7.14
CA LYS A 151 -25.82 -19.70 -6.01
C LYS A 151 -25.44 -19.03 -4.70
N GLU A 152 -26.39 -18.96 -3.76
CA GLU A 152 -26.13 -18.46 -2.41
C GLU A 152 -25.07 -19.31 -1.70
N THR A 153 -24.08 -18.65 -1.13
CA THR A 153 -22.93 -19.30 -0.50
C THR A 153 -22.54 -18.54 0.78
N LEU A 154 -22.26 -19.29 1.85
CA LEU A 154 -21.84 -18.75 3.14
C LEU A 154 -20.37 -18.35 3.09
N PHE A 155 -20.06 -17.08 3.39
CA PHE A 155 -18.71 -16.57 3.50
C PHE A 155 -18.45 -16.01 4.91
N GLY A 156 -17.27 -16.25 5.43
CA GLY A 156 -16.83 -15.68 6.71
C GLY A 156 -16.40 -14.22 6.55
N GLY A 157 -16.75 -13.39 7.55
CA GLY A 157 -16.33 -11.98 7.67
C GLY A 157 -15.85 -11.65 9.07
N SER A 158 -14.93 -10.67 9.19
CA SER A 158 -14.39 -10.26 10.48
C SER A 158 -15.19 -9.13 11.12
N GLY A 159 -15.24 -9.12 12.46
CA GLY A 159 -15.81 -8.04 13.26
C GLY A 159 -17.33 -7.93 13.23
N ALA A 160 -17.82 -6.91 13.93
CA ALA A 160 -19.22 -6.49 13.86
C ALA A 160 -19.30 -5.27 12.92
N GLY A 161 -19.92 -5.43 11.76
CA GLY A 161 -20.08 -4.33 10.80
C GLY A 161 -19.19 -4.44 9.57
N THR A 162 -18.87 -3.30 8.96
CA THR A 162 -18.15 -3.19 7.67
C THR A 162 -16.67 -2.88 7.79
N ALA A 163 -16.11 -2.90 8.97
CA ALA A 163 -14.70 -2.56 9.13
C ALA A 163 -13.77 -3.67 8.59
N GLY A 164 -12.87 -3.28 7.71
CA GLY A 164 -11.82 -4.14 7.17
C GLY A 164 -12.19 -4.97 5.95
N PRO A 165 -11.17 -5.46 5.23
CA PRO A 165 -11.33 -6.07 3.91
C PRO A 165 -12.14 -7.37 3.92
N LEU A 166 -12.09 -8.15 5.00
CA LEU A 166 -12.82 -9.42 5.11
C LEU A 166 -14.35 -9.26 5.17
N SER A 167 -14.83 -8.07 5.46
CA SER A 167 -16.27 -7.73 5.44
C SER A 167 -16.63 -6.77 4.31
N GLN A 168 -15.76 -5.79 4.02
CA GLN A 168 -15.98 -4.82 2.94
C GLN A 168 -15.96 -5.48 1.56
N THR A 169 -15.00 -6.36 1.30
CA THR A 169 -14.84 -6.99 -0.03
C THR A 169 -16.05 -7.85 -0.41
N PRO A 170 -16.51 -8.82 0.41
CA PRO A 170 -17.71 -9.60 0.07
C PRO A 170 -18.96 -8.73 -0.02
N THR A 171 -19.08 -7.69 0.80
CA THR A 171 -20.18 -6.71 0.72
C THR A 171 -20.16 -5.96 -0.60
N ALA A 172 -18.98 -5.47 -1.03
CA ALA A 172 -18.83 -4.79 -2.31
C ALA A 172 -19.17 -5.72 -3.49
N LEU A 173 -18.69 -6.95 -3.50
CA LEU A 173 -19.01 -7.92 -4.55
C LEU A 173 -20.51 -8.22 -4.63
N ARG A 174 -21.18 -8.33 -3.47
CA ARG A 174 -22.63 -8.48 -3.40
C ARG A 174 -23.37 -7.28 -3.98
N ASN A 175 -22.99 -6.07 -3.56
CA ASN A 175 -23.72 -4.86 -3.90
C ASN A 175 -23.43 -4.37 -5.34
N LEU A 176 -22.23 -4.61 -5.88
CA LEU A 176 -21.83 -4.19 -7.23
C LEU A 176 -22.14 -5.23 -8.30
N LEU A 177 -21.89 -6.51 -8.02
CA LEU A 177 -21.96 -7.59 -8.99
C LEU A 177 -23.17 -8.52 -8.77
N GLY A 178 -23.90 -8.36 -7.67
CA GLY A 178 -25.02 -9.24 -7.31
C GLY A 178 -24.55 -10.61 -6.83
N ALA A 179 -23.29 -10.75 -6.40
CA ALA A 179 -22.77 -12.00 -5.86
C ALA A 179 -23.66 -12.50 -4.70
N LYS A 180 -24.06 -13.76 -4.76
CA LYS A 180 -24.97 -14.35 -3.79
C LYS A 180 -24.23 -14.77 -2.51
N ILE A 181 -23.61 -13.79 -1.89
CA ILE A 181 -22.83 -13.96 -0.67
C ILE A 181 -23.73 -13.74 0.55
N LYS A 182 -23.87 -14.78 1.37
CA LYS A 182 -24.41 -14.69 2.73
C LYS A 182 -23.25 -14.60 3.70
N LEU A 183 -23.02 -13.39 4.24
CA LEU A 183 -21.88 -13.10 5.09
C LEU A 183 -22.17 -13.48 6.55
N VAL A 184 -21.38 -14.38 7.11
CA VAL A 184 -21.37 -14.74 8.54
C VAL A 184 -20.26 -13.93 9.20
N GLN A 185 -20.64 -12.97 10.03
CA GLN A 185 -19.71 -12.04 10.70
C GLN A 185 -19.37 -12.50 12.12
N GLY A 186 -18.37 -11.83 12.73
CA GLY A 186 -17.99 -12.06 14.13
C GLY A 186 -16.67 -12.81 14.31
N TYR A 187 -16.05 -13.27 13.24
CA TYR A 187 -14.72 -13.86 13.31
C TYR A 187 -13.67 -12.77 13.61
N ARG A 188 -12.64 -13.10 14.42
CA ARG A 188 -11.56 -12.16 14.78
C ARG A 188 -10.64 -11.83 13.60
N GLY A 189 -10.51 -12.75 12.65
CA GLY A 189 -9.66 -12.57 11.48
C GLY A 189 -9.68 -13.76 10.54
N SER A 190 -8.80 -13.76 9.55
CA SER A 190 -8.72 -14.81 8.52
C SER A 190 -8.41 -16.19 9.11
N PHE A 191 -7.65 -16.27 10.20
CA PHE A 191 -7.32 -17.55 10.84
C PHE A 191 -8.57 -18.24 11.40
N ASP A 192 -9.42 -17.50 12.13
CA ASP A 192 -10.67 -18.07 12.67
C ASP A 192 -11.60 -18.51 11.54
N ILE A 193 -11.64 -17.77 10.43
CA ILE A 193 -12.43 -18.12 9.24
C ILE A 193 -11.87 -19.38 8.57
N LYS A 194 -10.53 -19.55 8.52
CA LYS A 194 -9.91 -20.79 8.04
C LYS A 194 -10.43 -22.01 8.80
N LEU A 195 -10.43 -21.93 10.12
CA LEU A 195 -10.94 -23.01 10.98
C LEU A 195 -12.44 -23.24 10.77
N ALA A 196 -13.24 -22.18 10.58
CA ALA A 196 -14.67 -22.30 10.30
C ALA A 196 -14.93 -22.95 8.93
N ILE A 197 -14.10 -22.69 7.93
CA ILE A 197 -14.17 -23.39 6.63
C ILE A 197 -13.84 -24.89 6.80
N GLU A 198 -12.82 -25.22 7.56
CA GLU A 198 -12.43 -26.61 7.83
C GLU A 198 -13.53 -27.40 8.57
N ARG A 199 -14.31 -26.71 9.43
CA ARG A 199 -15.46 -27.28 10.14
C ARG A 199 -16.76 -27.26 9.33
N GLY A 200 -16.77 -26.65 8.14
CA GLY A 200 -17.95 -26.52 7.29
C GLY A 200 -18.99 -25.48 7.77
N GLU A 201 -18.62 -24.59 8.70
CA GLU A 201 -19.51 -23.52 9.20
C GLU A 201 -19.74 -22.45 8.12
N VAL A 202 -18.71 -22.15 7.33
CA VAL A 202 -18.75 -21.30 6.14
C VAL A 202 -17.99 -21.97 5.00
N HIS A 203 -18.23 -21.52 3.76
CA HIS A 203 -17.63 -22.17 2.60
C HIS A 203 -16.48 -21.38 1.98
N GLY A 204 -16.31 -20.09 2.33
CA GLY A 204 -15.28 -19.26 1.72
C GLY A 204 -15.00 -17.97 2.47
N LEU A 205 -14.09 -17.20 1.90
CA LEU A 205 -13.63 -15.92 2.41
C LEU A 205 -13.26 -15.03 1.23
N CYS A 206 -13.65 -13.76 1.27
CA CYS A 206 -13.16 -12.70 0.37
C CYS A 206 -12.34 -11.67 1.13
N GLY A 207 -11.42 -10.98 0.43
CA GLY A 207 -10.53 -10.01 1.05
C GLY A 207 -9.25 -10.62 1.63
N LEU A 208 -8.92 -11.88 1.28
CA LEU A 208 -7.70 -12.55 1.70
C LEU A 208 -6.51 -12.08 0.84
N PRO A 209 -5.46 -11.49 1.43
CA PRO A 209 -4.24 -11.17 0.69
C PRO A 209 -3.64 -12.43 0.05
N ILE A 210 -3.17 -12.32 -1.18
CA ILE A 210 -2.52 -13.43 -1.90
C ILE A 210 -1.30 -13.98 -1.15
N THR A 211 -0.54 -13.12 -0.49
CA THR A 211 0.60 -13.51 0.34
C THR A 211 0.17 -14.45 1.45
N THR A 212 -0.87 -14.07 2.22
CA THR A 212 -1.45 -14.93 3.27
C THR A 212 -1.98 -16.24 2.69
N ALA A 213 -2.64 -16.20 1.54
CA ALA A 213 -3.14 -17.42 0.88
C ALA A 213 -2.00 -18.39 0.54
N ARG A 214 -0.86 -17.87 0.02
CA ARG A 214 0.30 -18.66 -0.40
C ARG A 214 1.18 -19.14 0.75
N THR A 215 1.08 -18.53 1.92
CA THR A 215 1.88 -18.90 3.10
C THR A 215 1.05 -19.69 4.10
N GLU A 216 0.10 -19.05 4.76
CA GLU A 216 -0.65 -19.62 5.87
C GLU A 216 -1.74 -20.62 5.44
N TRP A 217 -2.25 -20.51 4.18
CA TRP A 217 -3.32 -21.34 3.66
C TRP A 217 -2.85 -22.28 2.53
N LYS A 218 -1.54 -22.31 2.30
CA LYS A 218 -0.91 -23.08 1.22
C LYS A 218 -1.31 -24.56 1.23
N ASP A 219 -1.36 -25.18 2.39
CA ASP A 219 -1.75 -26.57 2.56
C ASP A 219 -3.17 -26.86 2.04
N MET A 220 -4.12 -25.95 2.26
CA MET A 220 -5.49 -26.12 1.79
C MET A 220 -5.62 -25.89 0.28
N LEU A 221 -4.81 -24.99 -0.27
CA LEU A 221 -4.77 -24.74 -1.72
C LEU A 221 -4.11 -25.91 -2.46
N ASP A 222 -2.95 -26.38 -1.99
CA ASP A 222 -2.19 -27.48 -2.62
C ASP A 222 -2.97 -28.80 -2.61
N ASN A 223 -3.73 -29.05 -1.56
CA ASN A 223 -4.56 -30.25 -1.42
C ASN A 223 -5.96 -30.13 -2.04
N GLY A 224 -6.24 -29.03 -2.75
CA GLY A 224 -7.54 -28.79 -3.39
C GLY A 224 -8.71 -28.57 -2.42
N ARG A 225 -8.43 -28.36 -1.10
CA ARG A 225 -9.46 -28.04 -0.10
C ARG A 225 -9.97 -26.61 -0.21
N LEU A 226 -9.23 -25.76 -0.94
CA LEU A 226 -9.63 -24.42 -1.35
C LEU A 226 -9.23 -24.16 -2.79
N LYS A 227 -9.96 -23.27 -3.45
CA LYS A 227 -9.58 -22.69 -4.73
C LYS A 227 -9.86 -21.20 -4.78
N PHE A 228 -9.12 -20.50 -5.64
CA PHE A 228 -9.38 -19.10 -5.94
C PHE A 228 -10.60 -18.96 -6.86
N LEU A 229 -11.48 -18.01 -6.56
CA LEU A 229 -12.64 -17.67 -7.40
C LEU A 229 -12.41 -16.41 -8.22
N VAL A 230 -11.85 -15.37 -7.61
CA VAL A 230 -11.62 -14.07 -8.22
C VAL A 230 -10.45 -13.39 -7.54
N GLN A 231 -9.68 -12.65 -8.30
CA GLN A 231 -8.64 -11.78 -7.82
C GLN A 231 -9.08 -10.32 -7.86
N LEU A 232 -8.68 -9.58 -6.83
CA LEU A 232 -9.09 -8.23 -6.52
C LEU A 232 -7.83 -7.39 -6.31
N GLY A 233 -7.53 -6.54 -7.25
CA GLY A 233 -6.35 -5.69 -7.25
C GLY A 233 -6.38 -4.75 -8.44
N ARG A 234 -5.39 -3.89 -8.55
CA ARG A 234 -5.30 -2.94 -9.68
C ARG A 234 -5.00 -3.62 -11.02
N LYS A 235 -4.27 -4.73 -10.97
CA LYS A 235 -3.88 -5.55 -12.12
C LYS A 235 -3.90 -7.04 -11.76
N LYS A 236 -3.91 -7.89 -12.78
CA LYS A 236 -3.81 -9.34 -12.58
C LYS A 236 -2.48 -9.71 -11.93
N HIS A 237 -2.55 -10.57 -10.93
CA HIS A 237 -1.35 -11.08 -10.24
C HIS A 237 -0.77 -12.28 -11.02
N PRO A 238 0.55 -12.35 -11.25
CA PRO A 238 1.16 -13.43 -12.07
C PRO A 238 0.85 -14.85 -11.56
N TYR A 239 0.80 -15.03 -10.25
CA TYR A 239 0.44 -16.33 -9.63
C TYR A 239 -1.02 -16.74 -9.88
N LEU A 240 -1.89 -15.82 -10.26
CA LEU A 240 -3.32 -15.99 -10.47
C LEU A 240 -3.72 -15.77 -11.93
N ALA A 241 -2.83 -16.12 -12.89
CA ALA A 241 -3.05 -15.84 -14.32
C ALA A 241 -4.39 -16.36 -14.83
N ASP A 242 -4.80 -17.54 -14.38
CA ASP A 242 -6.04 -18.23 -14.79
C ASP A 242 -7.27 -17.87 -13.92
N VAL A 243 -7.09 -17.05 -12.87
CA VAL A 243 -8.18 -16.63 -11.99
C VAL A 243 -8.81 -15.35 -12.55
N PRO A 244 -10.16 -15.28 -12.68
CA PRO A 244 -10.84 -14.08 -13.15
C PRO A 244 -10.48 -12.86 -12.34
N HIS A 245 -10.38 -11.71 -13.00
CA HIS A 245 -10.08 -10.44 -12.37
C HIS A 245 -11.38 -9.65 -12.18
N VAL A 246 -11.55 -8.97 -11.04
CA VAL A 246 -12.78 -8.22 -10.76
C VAL A 246 -13.12 -7.19 -11.83
N TYR A 247 -12.13 -6.58 -12.47
CA TYR A 247 -12.33 -5.63 -13.56
C TYR A 247 -12.87 -6.27 -14.85
N ASP A 248 -12.77 -7.58 -15.01
CA ASP A 248 -13.37 -8.30 -16.15
C ASP A 248 -14.92 -8.26 -16.06
N TYR A 249 -15.48 -7.95 -14.89
CA TYR A 249 -16.91 -7.80 -14.62
C TYR A 249 -17.41 -6.34 -14.67
N ALA A 250 -16.56 -5.38 -14.99
CA ALA A 250 -16.99 -4.00 -15.17
C ALA A 250 -17.76 -3.85 -16.50
N ARG A 251 -18.98 -3.34 -16.44
CA ARG A 251 -19.88 -3.23 -17.60
C ARG A 251 -19.65 -1.94 -18.39
N ASN A 252 -19.08 -0.93 -17.75
CA ASN A 252 -18.82 0.39 -18.31
C ASN A 252 -17.70 1.11 -17.54
N GLU A 253 -17.35 2.31 -17.97
CA GLU A 253 -16.29 3.11 -17.33
C GLU A 253 -16.67 3.57 -15.91
N GLU A 254 -17.95 3.81 -15.65
CA GLU A 254 -18.40 4.17 -14.29
C GLU A 254 -18.15 3.03 -13.30
N ASP A 255 -18.42 1.77 -13.69
CA ASP A 255 -18.09 0.60 -12.88
C ASP A 255 -16.57 0.54 -12.61
N ARG A 256 -15.73 0.83 -13.62
CA ARG A 256 -14.26 0.87 -13.46
C ARG A 256 -13.82 1.91 -12.44
N LEU A 257 -14.38 3.12 -12.49
CA LEU A 257 -14.09 4.18 -11.53
C LEU A 257 -14.47 3.76 -10.10
N VAL A 258 -15.61 3.09 -9.92
CA VAL A 258 -16.03 2.55 -8.61
C VAL A 258 -15.05 1.46 -8.14
N TYR A 259 -14.59 0.59 -9.05
CA TYR A 259 -13.61 -0.46 -8.72
C TYR A 259 -12.26 0.13 -8.38
N ASP A 260 -11.84 1.22 -9.03
CA ASP A 260 -10.60 1.93 -8.70
C ASP A 260 -10.64 2.48 -7.27
N VAL A 261 -11.77 2.98 -6.81
CA VAL A 261 -11.94 3.45 -5.43
C VAL A 261 -11.89 2.28 -4.43
N ILE A 262 -12.51 1.15 -4.72
CA ILE A 262 -12.65 0.04 -3.77
C ILE A 262 -11.47 -0.94 -3.85
N PHE A 263 -11.08 -1.36 -5.05
CA PHE A 263 -10.10 -2.41 -5.29
C PHE A 263 -8.76 -1.86 -5.80
N GLY A 264 -8.76 -0.74 -6.53
CA GLY A 264 -7.55 -0.13 -7.06
C GLY A 264 -6.63 0.43 -5.96
N THR A 265 -7.21 0.80 -4.82
CA THR A 265 -6.49 1.27 -3.62
C THR A 265 -5.55 0.21 -3.04
N GLN A 266 -5.81 -1.07 -3.33
CA GLN A 266 -4.96 -2.19 -2.92
C GLN A 266 -3.57 -2.15 -3.61
N GLY A 267 -3.42 -1.40 -4.70
CA GLY A 267 -2.11 -1.08 -5.26
C GLY A 267 -1.13 -0.41 -4.29
N LEU A 268 -1.62 0.07 -3.14
CA LEU A 268 -0.83 0.58 -2.02
C LEU A 268 -0.75 -0.44 -0.89
N GLY A 269 -0.24 -1.63 -1.16
CA GLY A 269 -0.15 -2.70 -0.16
C GLY A 269 0.80 -2.38 0.99
N ARG A 270 1.92 -1.70 0.69
CA ARG A 270 2.93 -1.30 1.69
C ARG A 270 3.46 0.10 1.36
N PRO A 271 2.63 1.15 1.51
CA PRO A 271 3.01 2.52 1.18
C PRO A 271 3.89 3.14 2.26
N TYR A 272 4.82 4.01 1.83
CA TYR A 272 5.69 4.79 2.71
C TYR A 272 5.58 6.26 2.35
N MET A 273 5.41 7.10 3.36
CA MET A 273 5.25 8.54 3.20
C MET A 273 5.93 9.32 4.30
N ALA A 274 6.43 10.49 3.96
CA ALA A 274 6.92 11.50 4.90
C ALA A 274 5.86 12.60 5.08
N PRO A 275 5.94 13.43 6.15
CA PRO A 275 5.01 14.53 6.35
C PRO A 275 5.05 15.54 5.21
N PRO A 276 4.01 16.38 5.05
CA PRO A 276 4.05 17.48 4.10
C PRO A 276 5.11 18.53 4.51
N GLY A 277 5.77 19.13 3.50
CA GLY A 277 6.73 20.20 3.73
C GLY A 277 8.18 19.74 3.96
N VAL A 278 8.50 18.47 3.79
CA VAL A 278 9.88 17.99 3.71
C VAL A 278 10.56 18.60 2.48
N PRO A 279 11.82 19.13 2.59
CA PRO A 279 12.55 19.69 1.47
C PRO A 279 12.64 18.74 0.27
N ALA A 280 12.35 19.24 -0.93
CA ALA A 280 12.21 18.44 -2.14
C ALA A 280 13.44 17.57 -2.45
N ALA A 281 14.65 18.10 -2.23
CA ALA A 281 15.89 17.35 -2.44
C ALA A 281 16.01 16.12 -1.51
N ARG A 282 15.55 16.25 -0.26
CA ARG A 282 15.53 15.12 0.69
C ARG A 282 14.48 14.09 0.32
N VAL A 283 13.29 14.53 -0.13
CA VAL A 283 12.25 13.63 -0.63
C VAL A 283 12.76 12.85 -1.83
N ALA A 284 13.43 13.50 -2.79
CA ALA A 284 13.99 12.84 -3.97
C ALA A 284 15.06 11.79 -3.59
N ALA A 285 15.93 12.13 -2.63
CA ALA A 285 16.93 11.19 -2.12
C ALA A 285 16.31 9.97 -1.43
N LEU A 286 15.29 10.17 -0.59
CA LEU A 286 14.58 9.10 0.10
C LEU A 286 13.81 8.20 -0.89
N ARG A 287 13.17 8.76 -1.93
CA ARG A 287 12.51 8.03 -3.01
C ARG A 287 13.49 7.13 -3.76
N LYS A 288 14.60 7.74 -4.22
CA LYS A 288 15.65 6.99 -4.92
C LYS A 288 16.18 5.85 -4.06
N ALA A 289 16.52 6.14 -2.80
CA ALA A 289 17.02 5.14 -1.85
C ALA A 289 16.04 3.97 -1.66
N MET A 290 14.72 4.22 -1.64
CA MET A 290 13.71 3.16 -1.51
C MET A 290 13.66 2.25 -2.74
N LEU A 291 13.70 2.81 -3.94
CA LEU A 291 13.73 2.03 -5.18
C LEU A 291 15.03 1.24 -5.31
N ASP A 292 16.17 1.86 -4.99
CA ASP A 292 17.47 1.18 -4.99
C ASP A 292 17.47 0.02 -3.98
N ALA A 293 16.93 0.22 -2.78
CA ALA A 293 16.78 -0.86 -1.80
C ALA A 293 15.87 -1.98 -2.32
N ALA A 294 14.69 -1.64 -2.85
CA ALA A 294 13.71 -2.61 -3.33
C ALA A 294 14.19 -3.43 -4.55
N THR A 295 15.18 -2.92 -5.29
CA THR A 295 15.80 -3.60 -6.42
C THR A 295 17.13 -4.29 -6.09
N ASP A 296 17.67 -4.03 -4.89
CA ASP A 296 18.95 -4.62 -4.44
C ASP A 296 18.87 -6.15 -4.34
N PRO A 297 19.83 -6.88 -4.93
CA PRO A 297 19.81 -8.34 -4.91
C PRO A 297 19.82 -8.95 -3.50
N THR A 298 20.50 -8.30 -2.53
CA THR A 298 20.59 -8.80 -1.15
C THR A 298 19.24 -8.68 -0.44
N PHE A 299 18.58 -7.53 -0.57
CA PHE A 299 17.25 -7.36 -0.01
C PHE A 299 16.22 -8.27 -0.69
N ARG A 300 16.28 -8.43 -2.02
CA ARG A 300 15.39 -9.35 -2.75
C ARG A 300 15.58 -10.80 -2.35
N ALA A 301 16.82 -11.23 -2.10
CA ALA A 301 17.10 -12.58 -1.60
C ALA A 301 16.53 -12.80 -0.19
N GLU A 302 16.70 -11.82 0.71
CA GLU A 302 16.13 -11.86 2.05
C GLU A 302 14.60 -11.85 2.01
N ALA A 303 14.00 -10.98 1.21
CA ALA A 303 12.55 -10.90 1.02
C ALA A 303 11.98 -12.24 0.53
N LYS A 304 12.63 -12.86 -0.46
CA LYS A 304 12.24 -14.18 -0.97
C LYS A 304 12.30 -15.26 0.11
N ALA A 305 13.38 -15.27 0.91
CA ALA A 305 13.53 -16.23 2.01
C ALA A 305 12.48 -16.05 3.10
N ALA A 306 12.07 -14.79 3.37
CA ALA A 306 11.01 -14.41 4.31
C ALA A 306 9.61 -14.48 3.70
N GLN A 307 9.44 -14.92 2.45
CA GLN A 307 8.18 -14.95 1.71
C GLN A 307 7.49 -13.56 1.60
N ILE A 308 8.29 -12.52 1.54
CA ILE A 308 7.87 -11.13 1.30
C ILE A 308 7.84 -10.90 -0.21
N ASP A 309 6.66 -10.56 -0.76
CA ASP A 309 6.55 -10.16 -2.16
C ASP A 309 7.00 -8.70 -2.33
N LEU A 310 7.74 -8.42 -3.39
CA LEU A 310 8.20 -7.07 -3.73
C LEU A 310 7.74 -6.72 -5.15
N SER A 311 6.83 -5.75 -5.23
CA SER A 311 6.36 -5.11 -6.47
C SER A 311 6.36 -3.58 -6.26
N PRO A 312 7.56 -2.97 -6.24
CA PRO A 312 7.72 -1.59 -5.82
C PRO A 312 7.07 -0.62 -6.80
N LEU A 313 6.47 0.45 -6.24
CA LEU A 313 6.11 1.66 -6.97
C LEU A 313 6.93 2.83 -6.43
N SER A 314 7.33 3.73 -7.32
CA SER A 314 7.97 4.99 -6.93
C SER A 314 7.01 5.92 -6.18
N GLY A 315 7.56 6.91 -5.46
CA GLY A 315 6.74 7.93 -4.80
C GLY A 315 5.87 8.72 -5.78
N GLU A 316 6.38 8.95 -7.00
CA GLU A 316 5.67 9.61 -8.09
C GLU A 316 4.49 8.77 -8.59
N GLU A 317 4.69 7.47 -8.78
CA GLU A 317 3.63 6.55 -9.19
C GLU A 317 2.53 6.44 -8.12
N VAL A 318 2.90 6.39 -6.84
CA VAL A 318 1.96 6.44 -5.71
C VAL A 318 1.16 7.75 -5.74
N GLN A 319 1.85 8.88 -5.90
CA GLN A 319 1.20 10.19 -5.94
C GLN A 319 0.25 10.32 -7.13
N ALA A 320 0.64 9.81 -8.31
CA ALA A 320 -0.21 9.78 -9.50
C ALA A 320 -1.43 8.86 -9.32
N LEU A 321 -1.27 7.72 -8.66
CA LEU A 321 -2.38 6.82 -8.33
C LEU A 321 -3.40 7.52 -7.44
N LEU A 322 -2.94 8.16 -6.37
CA LEU A 322 -3.81 8.90 -5.44
C LEU A 322 -4.51 10.07 -6.11
N ALA A 323 -3.79 10.85 -6.91
CA ALA A 323 -4.39 11.98 -7.65
C ALA A 323 -5.55 11.51 -8.54
N ARG A 324 -5.41 10.36 -9.22
CA ARG A 324 -6.50 9.77 -10.02
C ARG A 324 -7.68 9.34 -9.16
N VAL A 325 -7.43 8.67 -8.04
CA VAL A 325 -8.52 8.20 -7.15
C VAL A 325 -9.26 9.39 -6.52
N TYR A 326 -8.53 10.41 -6.10
CA TYR A 326 -9.13 11.62 -5.52
C TYR A 326 -9.81 12.53 -6.55
N ALA A 327 -9.49 12.39 -7.85
CA ALA A 327 -10.19 13.04 -8.95
C ALA A 327 -11.44 12.27 -9.43
N THR A 328 -11.75 11.13 -8.80
CA THR A 328 -12.94 10.35 -9.15
C THR A 328 -14.22 11.18 -8.96
N PRO A 329 -15.15 11.19 -9.91
CA PRO A 329 -16.40 11.93 -9.80
C PRO A 329 -17.19 11.56 -8.54
N ALA A 330 -17.81 12.55 -7.90
CA ALA A 330 -18.56 12.38 -6.65
C ALA A 330 -19.62 11.27 -6.73
N VAL A 331 -20.27 11.11 -7.89
CA VAL A 331 -21.26 10.03 -8.13
C VAL A 331 -20.64 8.65 -7.96
N ALA A 332 -19.45 8.41 -8.52
CA ALA A 332 -18.75 7.15 -8.38
C ALA A 332 -18.25 6.91 -6.95
N ILE A 333 -17.78 7.96 -6.26
CA ILE A 333 -17.40 7.91 -4.85
C ILE A 333 -18.61 7.53 -3.97
N GLU A 334 -19.76 8.18 -4.17
CA GLU A 334 -20.98 7.85 -3.41
C GLU A 334 -21.47 6.42 -3.69
N ARG A 335 -21.33 5.95 -4.92
CA ARG A 335 -21.64 4.57 -5.29
C ARG A 335 -20.66 3.59 -4.62
N ALA A 336 -19.38 3.91 -4.55
CA ALA A 336 -18.38 3.12 -3.84
C ALA A 336 -18.70 3.05 -2.33
N LYS A 337 -19.04 4.18 -1.70
CA LYS A 337 -19.46 4.25 -0.30
C LYS A 337 -20.66 3.35 -0.01
N LYS A 338 -21.67 3.39 -0.87
CA LYS A 338 -22.86 2.53 -0.76
C LYS A 338 -22.49 1.04 -0.93
N ALA A 339 -21.59 0.76 -1.87
CA ALA A 339 -21.20 -0.60 -2.18
C ALA A 339 -20.51 -1.33 -1.01
N ILE A 340 -19.74 -0.63 -0.20
CA ILE A 340 -19.03 -1.23 0.95
C ILE A 340 -19.86 -1.27 2.24
N ARG A 341 -21.05 -0.68 2.27
CA ARG A 341 -21.94 -0.69 3.44
C ARG A 341 -22.86 -1.91 3.43
N PRO A 342 -23.19 -2.50 4.59
CA PRO A 342 -24.26 -3.49 4.69
C PRO A 342 -25.61 -2.87 4.25
N ASN A 343 -26.40 -3.65 3.57
CA ASN A 343 -27.83 -3.32 3.32
C ASN A 343 -28.64 -3.66 4.55
#